data_30ab51a61042d97584064e19de5be3e9
#
_entry.id   30ab51a61042d97584064e19de5be3e9
#
_cell.length_a   1.000
_cell.length_b   1.000
_cell.length_c   1.000
_cell.angle_alpha   90.00
_cell.angle_beta   90.00
_cell.angle_gamma   90.00
#
_symmetry.space_group_name_H-M   'P 1'
#
loop_
_entity.id
_entity.type
_entity.pdbx_description
1 polymer ?
#
loop_
_entity_poly.entity_id
_entity_poly.type
_entity_poly.pdbx_seq_one_letter_code
_entity_poly.pdbx_strand_id
1 'polypeptide(L)'
;MKDVIKKIDSMEKALVFKLSEDEILVCFQNVTDATEGLAQIKKIFEEYAKLYGEDIIKPQYLFVPDGMVVSDGRELLHLLHYAERKMEEYHKHGIVTVDKEIVAQMRNEEDMVALIQEAMEKDRIEIYYQPIFSTEGKKCVSAEALVRMRDTEGKIVPPGKFIPIAETNGMILQLGKLIFDKVCRFCVEQHIEQYGLEYIEVNLSVAQCGYGNLAKEYISIMEKYRVNPGFINLEITESASLEEKETLLHNMNLLMDY
;
A
#
# COMPACT_ATOMS: atom_id res chain seq x y z
N MET A 1 13.98 22.51 -15.71
CA MET A 1 14.34 22.39 -14.27
C MET A 1 15.56 23.23 -13.85
N LYS A 2 16.76 23.13 -14.49
CA LYS A 2 17.97 23.90 -14.05
C LYS A 2 17.76 25.40 -13.93
N ASP A 3 17.06 26.03 -14.84
CA ASP A 3 16.82 27.49 -14.80
C ASP A 3 15.75 27.87 -13.78
N VAL A 4 14.76 26.99 -13.52
CA VAL A 4 13.79 27.16 -12.42
C VAL A 4 14.53 27.15 -11.09
N ILE A 5 15.39 26.16 -10.87
CA ILE A 5 16.20 26.06 -9.65
C ILE A 5 17.04 27.34 -9.45
N LYS A 6 17.72 27.84 -10.49
CA LYS A 6 18.52 29.07 -10.39
C LYS A 6 17.66 30.28 -10.01
N LYS A 7 16.46 30.41 -10.57
CA LYS A 7 15.55 31.52 -10.21
C LYS A 7 15.09 31.42 -8.76
N ILE A 8 14.72 30.21 -8.30
CA ILE A 8 14.30 30.02 -6.90
C ILE A 8 15.48 30.22 -5.94
N ASP A 9 16.66 29.72 -6.28
CA ASP A 9 17.88 29.87 -5.48
C ASP A 9 18.34 31.36 -5.34
N SER A 10 17.90 32.20 -6.30
CA SER A 10 18.10 33.64 -6.22
C SER A 10 17.12 34.39 -5.31
N MET A 11 16.10 33.70 -4.81
CA MET A 11 15.11 34.28 -3.89
C MET A 11 15.77 34.49 -2.50
N GLU A 12 15.45 35.63 -1.86
CA GLU A 12 15.93 35.91 -0.51
C GLU A 12 15.39 34.86 0.48
N LYS A 13 16.28 34.34 1.32
CA LYS A 13 15.97 33.36 2.37
C LYS A 13 15.44 31.98 1.89
N ALA A 14 15.54 31.66 0.61
CA ALA A 14 15.21 30.35 0.09
C ALA A 14 16.47 29.46 0.01
N LEU A 15 16.32 28.18 0.39
CA LEU A 15 17.29 27.13 0.14
C LEU A 15 16.63 26.09 -0.76
N VAL A 16 17.28 25.74 -1.85
CA VAL A 16 16.73 24.80 -2.84
C VAL A 16 17.53 23.51 -2.84
N PHE A 17 16.84 22.40 -2.68
CA PHE A 17 17.41 21.06 -2.74
C PHE A 17 16.75 20.31 -3.90
N LYS A 18 17.54 19.71 -4.77
CA LYS A 18 17.04 18.81 -5.81
C LYS A 18 16.90 17.42 -5.22
N LEU A 19 15.68 16.88 -5.17
CA LEU A 19 15.40 15.54 -4.66
C LEU A 19 15.49 14.49 -5.79
N SER A 20 14.88 14.77 -6.96
CA SER A 20 14.91 13.91 -8.13
C SER A 20 15.06 14.72 -9.43
N GLU A 21 14.79 14.15 -10.61
CA GLU A 21 14.86 14.89 -11.89
C GLU A 21 13.77 15.97 -12.01
N ASP A 22 12.61 15.72 -11.41
CA ASP A 22 11.39 16.52 -11.49
C ASP A 22 10.93 17.08 -10.13
N GLU A 23 11.61 16.76 -9.03
CA GLU A 23 11.27 17.18 -7.69
C GLU A 23 12.31 18.12 -7.08
N ILE A 24 11.83 19.15 -6.45
CA ILE A 24 12.65 20.09 -5.66
C ILE A 24 12.00 20.35 -4.30
N LEU A 25 12.84 20.43 -3.27
CA LEU A 25 12.46 20.92 -1.95
C LEU A 25 12.96 22.36 -1.80
N VAL A 26 12.06 23.26 -1.44
CA VAL A 26 12.39 24.66 -1.15
C VAL A 26 12.11 24.95 0.32
N CYS A 27 13.13 25.31 1.05
CA CYS A 27 13.03 25.69 2.45
C CYS A 27 13.19 27.20 2.60
N PHE A 28 12.21 27.86 3.19
CA PHE A 28 12.29 29.28 3.54
C PHE A 28 12.78 29.46 4.98
N GLN A 29 13.81 30.30 5.17
CA GLN A 29 14.37 30.58 6.48
C GLN A 29 13.86 31.91 7.04
N ASN A 30 13.49 31.90 8.33
CA ASN A 30 13.09 33.14 9.06
C ASN A 30 11.99 33.95 8.33
N VAL A 31 10.98 33.25 7.80
CA VAL A 31 9.82 33.85 7.11
C VAL A 31 8.63 33.72 8.04
N THR A 32 7.97 34.81 8.36
CA THR A 32 6.78 34.84 9.19
C THR A 32 5.53 34.36 8.42
N ASP A 33 5.57 34.45 7.09
CA ASP A 33 4.54 33.97 6.19
C ASP A 33 5.17 33.38 4.92
N ALA A 34 5.17 32.05 4.82
CA ALA A 34 5.70 31.33 3.67
C ALA A 34 4.76 31.37 2.44
N THR A 35 3.54 31.92 2.58
CA THR A 35 2.59 32.01 1.45
C THR A 35 3.09 32.98 0.37
N GLU A 36 3.83 34.01 0.73
CA GLU A 36 4.46 34.90 -0.26
C GLU A 36 5.51 34.19 -1.08
N GLY A 37 6.36 33.39 -0.42
CA GLY A 37 7.37 32.55 -1.10
C GLY A 37 6.74 31.54 -2.05
N LEU A 38 5.67 30.87 -1.60
CA LEU A 38 4.91 29.96 -2.45
C LEU A 38 4.29 30.66 -3.67
N ALA A 39 3.76 31.88 -3.49
CA ALA A 39 3.21 32.66 -4.59
C ALA A 39 4.28 33.04 -5.63
N GLN A 40 5.50 33.37 -5.18
CA GLN A 40 6.64 33.64 -6.07
C GLN A 40 7.08 32.39 -6.84
N ILE A 41 7.16 31.22 -6.18
CA ILE A 41 7.45 29.95 -6.83
C ILE A 41 6.41 29.61 -7.91
N LYS A 42 5.14 29.74 -7.59
CA LYS A 42 4.05 29.52 -8.56
C LYS A 42 4.23 30.40 -9.79
N LYS A 43 4.50 31.69 -9.61
CA LYS A 43 4.72 32.61 -10.71
C LYS A 43 5.90 32.18 -11.61
N ILE A 44 6.97 31.68 -11.00
CA ILE A 44 8.13 31.13 -11.76
C ILE A 44 7.67 29.96 -12.62
N PHE A 45 6.92 29.02 -12.08
CA PHE A 45 6.42 27.87 -12.84
C PHE A 45 5.40 28.25 -13.91
N GLU A 46 4.52 29.21 -13.66
CA GLU A 46 3.58 29.76 -14.65
C GLU A 46 4.31 30.41 -15.83
N GLU A 47 5.39 31.17 -15.56
CA GLU A 47 6.24 31.74 -16.62
C GLU A 47 6.89 30.63 -17.47
N TYR A 48 7.34 29.57 -16.85
CA TYR A 48 7.92 28.41 -17.53
C TYR A 48 6.87 27.62 -18.34
N ALA A 49 5.68 27.41 -17.78
CA ALA A 49 4.58 26.73 -18.47
C ALA A 49 4.18 27.50 -19.75
N LYS A 50 4.17 28.83 -19.71
CA LYS A 50 3.92 29.69 -20.90
C LYS A 50 5.00 29.55 -21.96
N LEU A 51 6.26 29.30 -21.58
CA LEU A 51 7.38 29.17 -22.51
C LEU A 51 7.48 27.77 -23.16
N TYR A 52 7.18 26.73 -22.41
CA TYR A 52 7.40 25.33 -22.81
C TYR A 52 6.10 24.55 -23.06
N GLY A 53 4.96 25.11 -22.75
CA GLY A 53 3.61 24.51 -22.92
C GLY A 53 2.94 24.19 -21.59
N GLU A 54 1.73 24.70 -21.39
CA GLU A 54 0.92 24.51 -20.17
C GLU A 54 0.48 23.04 -19.97
N ASP A 55 0.44 22.26 -21.05
CA ASP A 55 0.13 20.83 -20.99
C ASP A 55 1.31 19.97 -20.55
N ILE A 56 2.54 20.49 -20.68
CA ILE A 56 3.77 19.77 -20.36
C ILE A 56 4.20 20.02 -18.91
N ILE A 57 3.98 21.24 -18.40
CA ILE A 57 4.42 21.65 -17.07
C ILE A 57 3.20 21.85 -16.19
N LYS A 58 2.85 20.85 -15.40
CA LYS A 58 1.75 20.88 -14.39
C LYS A 58 2.32 20.65 -13.01
N PRO A 59 2.93 21.66 -12.37
CA PRO A 59 3.56 21.46 -11.07
C PRO A 59 2.50 21.19 -9.99
N GLN A 60 2.83 20.25 -9.12
CA GLN A 60 2.12 20.02 -7.88
C GLN A 60 2.91 20.65 -6.74
N TYR A 61 2.22 21.13 -5.73
CA TYR A 61 2.85 21.80 -4.61
C TYR A 61 2.43 21.16 -3.30
N LEU A 62 3.41 20.70 -2.55
CA LEU A 62 3.22 20.29 -1.17
C LEU A 62 3.76 21.41 -0.26
N PHE A 63 2.89 22.00 0.52
CA PHE A 63 3.24 23.09 1.42
C PHE A 63 3.22 22.60 2.87
N VAL A 64 4.37 22.69 3.54
CA VAL A 64 4.51 22.39 4.96
C VAL A 64 4.66 23.71 5.72
N PRO A 65 3.62 24.16 6.46
CA PRO A 65 3.68 25.41 7.22
C PRO A 65 4.69 25.32 8.38
N ASP A 66 5.21 26.48 8.79
CA ASP A 66 6.04 26.61 9.98
C ASP A 66 5.31 26.13 11.25
N GLY A 67 6.05 25.56 12.19
CA GLY A 67 5.48 25.02 13.43
C GLY A 67 4.79 23.66 13.29
N MET A 68 4.87 23.01 12.13
CA MET A 68 4.50 21.60 12.04
C MET A 68 5.45 20.77 12.91
N VAL A 69 4.86 19.88 13.70
CA VAL A 69 5.58 19.07 14.68
C VAL A 69 6.21 17.87 13.97
N VAL A 70 7.36 18.13 13.35
CA VAL A 70 8.29 17.07 12.94
C VAL A 70 9.50 17.14 13.86
N SER A 71 9.98 16.00 14.33
CA SER A 71 11.05 15.92 15.31
C SER A 71 12.44 16.15 14.70
N ASP A 72 12.61 15.73 13.47
CA ASP A 72 13.87 15.83 12.73
C ASP A 72 13.69 15.81 11.20
N GLY A 73 14.79 15.91 10.45
CA GLY A 73 14.75 15.90 8.98
C GLY A 73 14.33 14.57 8.36
N ARG A 74 14.41 13.44 9.08
CA ARG A 74 13.93 12.14 8.60
C ARG A 74 12.42 12.09 8.65
N GLU A 75 11.84 12.51 9.75
CA GLU A 75 10.38 12.60 9.88
C GLU A 75 9.79 13.56 8.83
N LEU A 76 10.51 14.68 8.55
CA LEU A 76 10.10 15.59 7.47
C LEU A 76 10.08 14.90 6.10
N LEU A 77 11.12 14.14 5.75
CA LEU A 77 11.16 13.41 4.48
C LEU A 77 10.06 12.34 4.41
N HIS A 78 9.81 11.60 5.48
CA HIS A 78 8.69 10.65 5.55
C HIS A 78 7.36 11.36 5.36
N LEU A 79 7.17 12.52 5.98
CA LEU A 79 5.96 13.32 5.83
C LEU A 79 5.75 13.80 4.38
N LEU A 80 6.83 14.24 3.73
CA LEU A 80 6.78 14.66 2.33
C LEU A 80 6.35 13.51 1.42
N HIS A 81 7.00 12.34 1.52
CA HIS A 81 6.64 11.16 0.74
C HIS A 81 5.21 10.66 1.04
N TYR A 82 4.80 10.68 2.31
CA TYR A 82 3.44 10.32 2.69
C TYR A 82 2.41 11.25 2.04
N ALA A 83 2.61 12.55 2.14
CA ALA A 83 1.69 13.54 1.62
C ALA A 83 1.66 13.53 0.08
N GLU A 84 2.80 13.30 -0.59
CA GLU A 84 2.89 13.12 -2.04
C GLU A 84 2.04 11.93 -2.50
N ARG A 85 2.22 10.76 -1.91
CA ARG A 85 1.38 9.57 -2.20
C ARG A 85 -0.10 9.86 -2.01
N LYS A 86 -0.47 10.60 -0.95
CA LYS A 86 -1.86 11.02 -0.72
C LYS A 86 -2.37 12.02 -1.77
N MET A 87 -1.51 12.86 -2.34
CA MET A 87 -1.90 13.72 -3.46
C MET A 87 -2.27 12.90 -4.69
N GLU A 88 -1.50 11.87 -5.01
CA GLU A 88 -1.78 10.96 -6.13
C GLU A 88 -3.09 10.19 -5.92
N GLU A 89 -3.29 9.58 -4.73
CA GLU A 89 -4.51 8.86 -4.38
C GLU A 89 -5.78 9.71 -4.53
N TYR A 90 -5.73 10.99 -4.14
CA TYR A 90 -6.89 11.88 -4.20
C TYR A 90 -7.03 12.63 -5.52
N HIS A 91 -6.15 12.40 -6.51
CA HIS A 91 -6.09 13.16 -7.77
C HIS A 91 -6.16 14.68 -7.54
N LYS A 92 -5.58 15.16 -6.45
CA LYS A 92 -5.57 16.59 -6.11
C LYS A 92 -4.52 17.29 -6.93
N HIS A 93 -4.98 18.03 -7.94
CA HIS A 93 -4.13 18.97 -8.66
C HIS A 93 -4.03 20.29 -7.87
N GLY A 94 -2.83 20.85 -7.79
CA GLY A 94 -2.58 22.15 -7.19
C GLY A 94 -1.77 22.13 -5.90
N ILE A 95 -2.27 22.74 -4.82
CA ILE A 95 -1.56 22.81 -3.54
C ILE A 95 -2.20 21.88 -2.53
N VAL A 96 -1.41 21.03 -1.91
CA VAL A 96 -1.74 20.35 -0.67
C VAL A 96 -0.96 21.01 0.47
N THR A 97 -1.69 21.49 1.45
CA THR A 97 -1.10 22.01 2.68
C THR A 97 -1.11 20.89 3.72
N VAL A 98 0.07 20.58 4.23
CA VAL A 98 0.22 19.63 5.32
C VAL A 98 -0.36 20.26 6.59
N ASP A 99 -1.29 19.56 7.20
CA ASP A 99 -1.90 19.93 8.46
C ASP A 99 -1.63 18.86 9.54
N LYS A 100 -2.14 19.10 10.74
CA LYS A 100 -1.99 18.16 11.86
C LYS A 100 -2.67 16.83 11.62
N GLU A 101 -3.69 16.80 10.77
CA GLU A 101 -4.44 15.59 10.43
C GLU A 101 -3.58 14.68 9.54
N ILE A 102 -2.92 15.24 8.52
CA ILE A 102 -1.98 14.51 7.65
C ILE A 102 -0.83 13.91 8.48
N VAL A 103 -0.27 14.68 9.41
CA VAL A 103 0.80 14.18 10.30
C VAL A 103 0.28 13.04 11.19
N ALA A 104 -0.92 13.18 11.75
CA ALA A 104 -1.52 12.13 12.57
C ALA A 104 -1.83 10.85 11.76
N GLN A 105 -2.30 10.99 10.53
CA GLN A 105 -2.56 9.87 9.62
C GLN A 105 -1.25 9.14 9.27
N MET A 106 -0.17 9.87 8.96
CA MET A 106 1.15 9.30 8.70
C MET A 106 1.64 8.46 9.89
N ARG A 107 1.59 9.03 11.09
CA ARG A 107 2.02 8.30 12.31
C ARG A 107 1.17 7.07 12.59
N ASN A 108 -0.15 7.17 12.40
CA ASN A 108 -1.04 6.02 12.54
C ASN A 108 -0.72 4.91 11.52
N GLU A 109 -0.31 5.27 10.29
CA GLU A 109 0.13 4.30 9.28
C GLU A 109 1.45 3.65 9.68
N GLU A 110 2.44 4.43 10.17
CA GLU A 110 3.72 3.90 10.68
C GLU A 110 3.51 2.95 11.86
N ASP A 111 2.66 3.31 12.82
CA ASP A 111 2.29 2.46 13.96
C ASP A 111 1.64 1.15 13.48
N MET A 112 0.78 1.21 12.47
CA MET A 112 0.14 0.03 11.90
C MET A 112 1.16 -0.86 11.16
N VAL A 113 2.08 -0.29 10.38
CA VAL A 113 3.18 -1.03 9.74
C VAL A 113 4.00 -1.80 10.78
N ALA A 114 4.40 -1.14 11.86
CA ALA A 114 5.12 -1.78 12.96
C ALA A 114 4.30 -2.90 13.62
N LEU A 115 2.99 -2.67 13.83
CA LEU A 115 2.08 -3.66 14.40
C LEU A 115 1.92 -4.89 13.51
N ILE A 116 1.78 -4.71 12.18
CA ILE A 116 1.69 -5.82 11.22
C ILE A 116 2.97 -6.65 11.25
N GLN A 117 4.13 -6.02 11.21
CA GLN A 117 5.41 -6.69 11.25
C GLN A 117 5.55 -7.52 12.53
N GLU A 118 5.30 -6.92 13.68
CA GLU A 118 5.35 -7.60 14.96
C GLU A 118 4.32 -8.75 15.06
N ALA A 119 3.12 -8.57 14.50
CA ALA A 119 2.09 -9.60 14.48
C ALA A 119 2.50 -10.82 13.63
N MET A 120 3.17 -10.62 12.50
CA MET A 120 3.72 -11.71 11.69
C MET A 120 4.84 -12.44 12.45
N GLU A 121 5.76 -11.72 13.08
CA GLU A 121 6.89 -12.30 13.83
C GLU A 121 6.45 -13.08 15.07
N LYS A 122 5.42 -12.60 15.77
CA LYS A 122 4.91 -13.18 17.04
C LYS A 122 3.71 -14.11 16.86
N ASP A 123 3.45 -14.57 15.64
CA ASP A 123 2.33 -15.49 15.31
C ASP A 123 0.95 -14.97 15.76
N ARG A 124 0.73 -13.64 15.66
CA ARG A 124 -0.55 -13.01 15.99
C ARG A 124 -1.47 -12.79 14.79
N ILE A 125 -1.14 -13.43 13.66
CA ILE A 125 -2.01 -13.53 12.49
C ILE A 125 -2.81 -14.83 12.59
N GLU A 126 -4.13 -14.73 12.67
CA GLU A 126 -5.04 -15.86 12.79
C GLU A 126 -5.89 -15.99 11.52
N ILE A 127 -6.33 -17.20 11.21
CA ILE A 127 -7.27 -17.44 10.11
C ILE A 127 -8.60 -17.94 10.71
N TYR A 128 -9.66 -17.24 10.38
CA TYR A 128 -11.03 -17.63 10.72
C TYR A 128 -11.67 -18.19 9.47
N TYR A 129 -12.52 -19.16 9.61
CA TYR A 129 -13.20 -19.82 8.49
C TYR A 129 -14.69 -19.55 8.57
N GLN A 130 -15.22 -18.86 7.54
CA GLN A 130 -16.64 -18.59 7.41
C GLN A 130 -17.27 -19.66 6.50
N PRO A 131 -18.17 -20.51 7.03
CA PRO A 131 -18.75 -21.58 6.24
C PRO A 131 -19.72 -21.05 5.19
N ILE A 132 -19.68 -21.65 4.00
CA ILE A 132 -20.55 -21.38 2.86
C ILE A 132 -21.47 -22.59 2.68
N PHE A 133 -22.78 -22.35 2.68
CA PHE A 133 -23.79 -23.40 2.61
C PHE A 133 -24.45 -23.43 1.23
N SER A 134 -24.66 -24.65 0.70
CA SER A 134 -25.48 -24.86 -0.49
C SER A 134 -26.93 -24.44 -0.24
N THR A 135 -27.53 -23.75 -1.20
CA THR A 135 -28.93 -23.35 -1.18
C THR A 135 -29.88 -24.53 -1.28
N GLU A 136 -29.49 -25.59 -1.98
CA GLU A 136 -30.33 -26.77 -2.25
C GLU A 136 -30.32 -27.81 -1.11
N GLY A 137 -29.18 -28.00 -0.45
CA GLY A 137 -29.00 -29.08 0.51
C GLY A 137 -28.81 -28.70 1.96
N LYS A 138 -28.68 -27.39 2.28
CA LYS A 138 -28.29 -26.89 3.60
C LYS A 138 -27.03 -27.55 4.16
N LYS A 139 -26.14 -28.00 3.27
CA LYS A 139 -24.83 -28.55 3.63
C LYS A 139 -23.78 -27.49 3.50
N CYS A 140 -22.80 -27.47 4.41
CA CYS A 140 -21.60 -26.70 4.25
C CYS A 140 -20.80 -27.30 3.09
N VAL A 141 -20.56 -26.52 2.04
CA VAL A 141 -19.87 -26.95 0.82
C VAL A 141 -18.46 -26.40 0.71
N SER A 142 -18.19 -25.24 1.29
CA SER A 142 -16.89 -24.60 1.29
C SER A 142 -16.76 -23.66 2.49
N ALA A 143 -15.62 -23.05 2.66
CA ALA A 143 -15.43 -21.99 3.65
C ALA A 143 -14.47 -20.94 3.12
N GLU A 144 -14.73 -19.68 3.45
CA GLU A 144 -13.82 -18.56 3.19
C GLU A 144 -12.82 -18.38 4.34
N ALA A 145 -11.55 -18.31 3.98
CA ALA A 145 -10.46 -18.07 4.92
C ALA A 145 -10.29 -16.56 5.15
N LEU A 146 -10.65 -16.09 6.31
CA LEU A 146 -10.66 -14.69 6.69
C LEU A 146 -9.52 -14.39 7.67
N VAL A 147 -8.55 -13.59 7.25
CA VAL A 147 -7.45 -13.17 8.11
C VAL A 147 -7.94 -12.31 9.27
N ARG A 148 -7.37 -12.53 10.44
CA ARG A 148 -7.52 -11.70 11.64
C ARG A 148 -6.14 -11.41 12.22
N MET A 149 -5.92 -10.20 12.68
CA MET A 149 -4.69 -9.81 13.37
C MET A 149 -5.03 -9.44 14.81
N ARG A 150 -4.18 -9.84 15.75
CA ARG A 150 -4.30 -9.35 17.14
C ARG A 150 -3.22 -8.31 17.42
N ASP A 151 -3.63 -7.26 18.12
CA ASP A 151 -2.71 -6.26 18.64
C ASP A 151 -1.91 -6.80 19.84
N THR A 152 -1.11 -5.93 20.45
CA THR A 152 -0.27 -6.27 21.60
C THR A 152 -1.08 -6.61 22.87
N GLU A 153 -2.35 -6.18 22.94
CA GLU A 153 -3.28 -6.46 24.04
C GLU A 153 -4.13 -7.71 23.74
N GLY A 154 -3.97 -8.33 22.58
CA GLY A 154 -4.75 -9.50 22.14
C GLY A 154 -6.10 -9.15 21.52
N LYS A 155 -6.41 -7.88 21.29
CA LYS A 155 -7.65 -7.45 20.65
C LYS A 155 -7.58 -7.62 19.14
N ILE A 156 -8.68 -8.03 18.52
CA ILE A 156 -8.77 -8.19 17.07
C ILE A 156 -8.74 -6.82 16.38
N VAL A 157 -7.80 -6.67 15.45
CA VAL A 157 -7.73 -5.56 14.49
C VAL A 157 -8.44 -6.00 13.21
N PRO A 158 -9.47 -5.27 12.74
CA PRO A 158 -10.22 -5.64 11.54
C PRO A 158 -9.35 -5.59 10.29
N PRO A 159 -9.51 -6.51 9.30
CA PRO A 159 -8.74 -6.55 8.05
C PRO A 159 -8.74 -5.22 7.29
N GLY A 160 -9.88 -4.54 7.22
CA GLY A 160 -10.02 -3.23 6.57
C GLY A 160 -9.13 -2.12 7.14
N LYS A 161 -8.53 -2.31 8.32
CA LYS A 161 -7.57 -1.34 8.89
C LYS A 161 -6.12 -1.63 8.52
N PHE A 162 -5.75 -2.89 8.31
CA PHE A 162 -4.33 -3.24 8.10
C PHE A 162 -4.02 -3.75 6.70
N ILE A 163 -4.97 -4.37 5.98
CA ILE A 163 -4.75 -4.86 4.61
C ILE A 163 -4.36 -3.73 3.66
N PRO A 164 -5.10 -2.58 3.58
CA PRO A 164 -4.72 -1.49 2.68
C PRO A 164 -3.31 -0.93 2.98
N ILE A 165 -2.94 -0.88 4.26
CA ILE A 165 -1.61 -0.43 4.68
C ILE A 165 -0.54 -1.46 4.28
N ALA A 166 -0.83 -2.76 4.43
CA ALA A 166 0.07 -3.81 3.98
C ALA A 166 0.28 -3.79 2.46
N GLU A 167 -0.76 -3.51 1.67
CA GLU A 167 -0.69 -3.34 0.22
C GLU A 167 0.20 -2.17 -0.17
N THR A 168 -0.08 -0.98 0.37
CA THR A 168 0.66 0.25 0.06
C THR A 168 2.14 0.16 0.44
N ASN A 169 2.47 -0.56 1.52
CA ASN A 169 3.84 -0.71 2.00
C ASN A 169 4.52 -2.01 1.52
N GLY A 170 3.90 -2.77 0.60
CA GLY A 170 4.44 -4.01 0.05
C GLY A 170 4.50 -5.21 1.01
N MET A 171 4.02 -5.03 2.25
CA MET A 171 3.98 -6.10 3.25
C MET A 171 2.97 -7.19 2.93
N ILE A 172 2.01 -6.89 2.03
CA ILE A 172 0.97 -7.83 1.60
C ILE A 172 1.55 -9.11 0.99
N LEU A 173 2.75 -9.06 0.39
CA LEU A 173 3.41 -10.24 -0.18
C LEU A 173 3.79 -11.23 0.92
N GLN A 174 4.44 -10.76 1.98
CA GLN A 174 4.84 -11.61 3.12
C GLN A 174 3.63 -12.06 3.92
N LEU A 175 2.68 -11.17 4.16
CA LEU A 175 1.44 -11.46 4.87
C LEU A 175 0.60 -12.50 4.11
N GLY A 176 0.42 -12.36 2.80
CA GLY A 176 -0.32 -13.29 1.97
C GLY A 176 0.32 -14.67 1.94
N LYS A 177 1.64 -14.75 1.85
CA LYS A 177 2.38 -16.01 1.94
C LYS A 177 2.17 -16.69 3.30
N LEU A 178 2.20 -15.92 4.41
CA LEU A 178 1.93 -16.44 5.75
C LEU A 178 0.49 -16.96 5.88
N ILE A 179 -0.49 -16.20 5.36
CA ILE A 179 -1.90 -16.59 5.34
C ILE A 179 -2.06 -17.91 4.58
N PHE A 180 -1.51 -18.00 3.38
CA PHE A 180 -1.62 -19.16 2.52
C PHE A 180 -0.94 -20.41 3.14
N ASP A 181 0.23 -20.24 3.76
CA ASP A 181 0.91 -21.33 4.50
C ASP A 181 0.04 -21.84 5.66
N LYS A 182 -0.59 -20.93 6.44
CA LYS A 182 -1.50 -21.30 7.53
C LYS A 182 -2.75 -22.02 7.03
N VAL A 183 -3.33 -21.60 5.91
CA VAL A 183 -4.50 -22.24 5.32
C VAL A 183 -4.15 -23.65 4.84
N CYS A 184 -3.07 -23.82 4.06
CA CYS A 184 -2.63 -25.13 3.58
C CYS A 184 -2.31 -26.08 4.74
N ARG A 185 -1.62 -25.59 5.78
CA ARG A 185 -1.34 -26.38 6.99
C ARG A 185 -2.61 -26.83 7.68
N PHE A 186 -3.57 -25.91 7.89
CA PHE A 186 -4.85 -26.22 8.51
C PHE A 186 -5.64 -27.27 7.74
N CYS A 187 -5.70 -27.18 6.41
CA CYS A 187 -6.38 -28.15 5.56
C CYS A 187 -5.90 -29.59 5.82
N VAL A 188 -4.58 -29.76 5.96
CA VAL A 188 -3.97 -31.08 6.16
C VAL A 188 -4.09 -31.53 7.61
N GLU A 189 -3.70 -30.69 8.57
CA GLU A 189 -3.70 -31.05 10.01
C GLU A 189 -5.11 -31.38 10.54
N GLN A 190 -6.14 -30.71 10.00
CA GLN A 190 -7.53 -30.94 10.40
C GLN A 190 -8.26 -31.93 9.49
N HIS A 191 -7.60 -32.47 8.47
CA HIS A 191 -8.18 -33.43 7.51
C HIS A 191 -9.52 -32.92 6.89
N ILE A 192 -9.57 -31.64 6.51
CA ILE A 192 -10.83 -30.96 6.15
C ILE A 192 -11.53 -31.59 4.94
N GLU A 193 -10.79 -32.19 4.01
CA GLU A 193 -11.35 -32.93 2.88
C GLU A 193 -12.33 -34.04 3.30
N GLN A 194 -12.16 -34.59 4.51
CA GLN A 194 -13.01 -35.65 5.05
C GLN A 194 -14.41 -35.16 5.48
N TYR A 195 -14.58 -33.84 5.65
CA TYR A 195 -15.85 -33.23 6.04
C TYR A 195 -16.80 -32.94 4.86
N GLY A 196 -16.37 -33.27 3.64
CA GLY A 196 -17.18 -33.10 2.44
C GLY A 196 -17.23 -31.65 1.94
N LEU A 197 -16.23 -30.84 2.33
CA LEU A 197 -16.00 -29.53 1.74
C LEU A 197 -15.40 -29.69 0.34
N GLU A 198 -15.81 -28.86 -0.59
CA GLU A 198 -15.32 -28.87 -1.97
C GLU A 198 -14.02 -28.09 -2.10
N TYR A 199 -13.92 -26.93 -1.42
CA TYR A 199 -12.71 -26.09 -1.42
C TYR A 199 -12.69 -25.14 -0.21
N ILE A 200 -11.51 -24.55 0.02
CA ILE A 200 -11.33 -23.38 0.88
C ILE A 200 -11.01 -22.18 0.00
N GLU A 201 -11.75 -21.09 0.19
CA GLU A 201 -11.57 -19.84 -0.52
C GLU A 201 -10.58 -18.95 0.20
N VAL A 202 -9.60 -18.42 -0.54
CA VAL A 202 -8.54 -17.55 -0.02
C VAL A 202 -8.51 -16.27 -0.83
N ASN A 203 -8.68 -15.14 -0.17
CA ASN A 203 -8.61 -13.83 -0.78
C ASN A 203 -7.17 -13.49 -1.21
N LEU A 204 -7.04 -13.00 -2.44
CA LEU A 204 -5.78 -12.59 -3.05
C LEU A 204 -5.86 -11.13 -3.48
N SER A 205 -4.99 -10.29 -2.95
CA SER A 205 -4.90 -8.88 -3.33
C SER A 205 -4.30 -8.73 -4.74
N VAL A 206 -4.78 -7.74 -5.50
CA VAL A 206 -4.23 -7.37 -6.81
C VAL A 206 -2.75 -7.03 -6.72
N ALA A 207 -2.32 -6.33 -5.66
CA ALA A 207 -0.91 -6.04 -5.44
C ALA A 207 -0.03 -7.29 -5.35
N GLN A 208 -0.57 -8.42 -4.84
CA GLN A 208 0.13 -9.71 -4.85
C GLN A 208 0.18 -10.31 -6.26
N CYS A 209 -0.87 -10.12 -7.05
CA CYS A 209 -0.96 -10.66 -8.41
C CYS A 209 0.11 -10.10 -9.35
N GLY A 210 0.54 -8.86 -9.12
CA GLY A 210 1.65 -8.21 -9.85
C GLY A 210 3.05 -8.76 -9.49
N TYR A 211 3.17 -9.60 -8.44
CA TYR A 211 4.44 -10.18 -8.04
C TYR A 211 4.79 -11.41 -8.87
N GLY A 212 5.87 -11.34 -9.67
CA GLY A 212 6.22 -12.36 -10.67
C GLY A 212 6.52 -13.75 -10.14
N ASN A 213 6.72 -13.93 -8.83
CA ASN A 213 6.98 -15.23 -8.21
C ASN A 213 5.79 -15.81 -7.43
N LEU A 214 4.65 -15.16 -7.40
CA LEU A 214 3.48 -15.56 -6.62
C LEU A 214 3.10 -17.02 -6.84
N ALA A 215 2.88 -17.42 -8.09
CA ALA A 215 2.46 -18.78 -8.44
C ALA A 215 3.46 -19.83 -7.94
N LYS A 216 4.75 -19.61 -8.15
CA LYS A 216 5.81 -20.54 -7.69
C LYS A 216 5.84 -20.68 -6.17
N GLU A 217 5.66 -19.58 -5.45
CA GLU A 217 5.62 -19.61 -3.98
C GLU A 217 4.41 -20.37 -3.46
N TYR A 218 3.23 -20.14 -4.05
CA TYR A 218 1.99 -20.81 -3.66
C TYR A 218 2.03 -22.32 -4.00
N ILE A 219 2.50 -22.68 -5.18
CA ILE A 219 2.74 -24.08 -5.56
C ILE A 219 3.68 -24.75 -4.57
N SER A 220 4.81 -24.12 -4.25
CA SER A 220 5.77 -24.67 -3.28
C SER A 220 5.16 -24.89 -1.88
N ILE A 221 4.23 -24.02 -1.45
CA ILE A 221 3.51 -24.19 -0.18
C ILE A 221 2.54 -25.39 -0.28
N MET A 222 1.77 -25.51 -1.37
CA MET A 222 0.87 -26.64 -1.58
C MET A 222 1.64 -27.97 -1.62
N GLU A 223 2.77 -28.03 -2.32
CA GLU A 223 3.66 -29.20 -2.35
C GLU A 223 4.20 -29.56 -0.96
N LYS A 224 4.66 -28.56 -0.19
CA LYS A 224 5.17 -28.73 1.19
C LYS A 224 4.17 -29.47 2.07
N TYR A 225 2.90 -29.10 1.98
CA TYR A 225 1.83 -29.69 2.78
C TYR A 225 1.12 -30.86 2.07
N ARG A 226 1.38 -31.09 0.78
CA ARG A 226 0.69 -32.06 -0.07
C ARG A 226 -0.83 -31.80 -0.14
N VAL A 227 -1.20 -30.53 -0.21
CA VAL A 227 -2.60 -30.11 -0.42
C VAL A 227 -2.98 -30.39 -1.86
N ASN A 228 -4.16 -30.95 -2.08
CA ASN A 228 -4.74 -31.07 -3.41
C ASN A 228 -5.02 -29.66 -3.96
N PRO A 229 -4.44 -29.23 -5.11
CA PRO A 229 -4.64 -27.90 -5.65
C PRO A 229 -6.11 -27.56 -5.89
N GLY A 230 -6.91 -28.52 -6.33
CA GLY A 230 -8.35 -28.34 -6.55
C GLY A 230 -9.14 -28.05 -5.27
N PHE A 231 -8.53 -28.18 -4.09
CA PHE A 231 -9.16 -27.86 -2.82
C PHE A 231 -8.94 -26.39 -2.39
N ILE A 232 -8.19 -25.62 -3.13
CA ILE A 232 -7.96 -24.18 -2.87
C ILE A 232 -8.58 -23.36 -3.99
N ASN A 233 -9.46 -22.43 -3.64
CA ASN A 233 -10.00 -21.42 -4.53
C ASN A 233 -9.37 -20.06 -4.20
N LEU A 234 -8.73 -19.40 -5.18
CA LEU A 234 -8.16 -18.08 -5.00
C LEU A 234 -9.13 -17.02 -5.53
N GLU A 235 -9.63 -16.18 -4.65
CA GLU A 235 -10.52 -15.08 -5.01
C GLU A 235 -9.72 -13.77 -5.13
N ILE A 236 -9.82 -13.13 -6.31
CA ILE A 236 -9.20 -11.83 -6.56
C ILE A 236 -10.24 -10.75 -6.32
N THR A 237 -10.01 -9.92 -5.30
CA THR A 237 -10.99 -8.96 -4.77
C THR A 237 -10.83 -7.61 -5.42
N GLU A 238 -10.59 -7.29 -6.55
CA GLU A 238 -10.64 -5.94 -7.18
C GLU A 238 -10.15 -5.93 -8.65
N SER A 239 -10.29 -4.76 -9.31
CA SER A 239 -9.88 -4.60 -10.70
C SER A 239 -8.39 -4.26 -10.78
N ALA A 240 -7.58 -5.16 -11.38
CA ALA A 240 -6.17 -4.92 -11.67
C ALA A 240 -5.96 -3.76 -12.66
N SER A 241 -4.90 -2.97 -12.48
CA SER A 241 -4.43 -2.00 -13.47
C SER A 241 -4.00 -2.70 -14.77
N LEU A 242 -3.92 -1.92 -15.88
CA LEU A 242 -3.53 -2.48 -17.19
C LEU A 242 -2.10 -3.05 -17.19
N GLU A 243 -1.20 -2.46 -16.42
CA GLU A 243 0.22 -2.85 -16.34
C GLU A 243 0.44 -4.15 -15.55
N GLU A 244 -0.42 -4.44 -14.58
CA GLU A 244 -0.35 -5.65 -13.76
C GLU A 244 -0.96 -6.87 -14.46
N LYS A 245 -1.77 -6.67 -15.52
CA LYS A 245 -2.52 -7.75 -16.19
C LYS A 245 -1.65 -8.85 -16.78
N GLU A 246 -0.50 -8.54 -17.35
CA GLU A 246 0.37 -9.58 -17.95
C GLU A 246 0.94 -10.51 -16.88
N THR A 247 1.46 -9.95 -15.78
CA THR A 247 2.01 -10.73 -14.67
C THR A 247 0.91 -11.49 -13.93
N LEU A 248 -0.25 -10.87 -13.74
CA LEU A 248 -1.44 -11.52 -13.19
C LEU A 248 -1.82 -12.74 -14.03
N LEU A 249 -2.01 -12.56 -15.34
CA LEU A 249 -2.39 -13.66 -16.24
C LEU A 249 -1.34 -14.78 -16.26
N HIS A 250 -0.05 -14.42 -16.22
CA HIS A 250 1.01 -15.41 -16.13
C HIS A 250 0.93 -16.23 -14.83
N ASN A 251 0.76 -15.58 -13.69
CA ASN A 251 0.61 -16.26 -12.40
C ASN A 251 -0.65 -17.15 -12.36
N MET A 252 -1.80 -16.64 -12.88
CA MET A 252 -3.04 -17.40 -12.93
C MET A 252 -2.92 -18.64 -13.82
N ASN A 253 -2.33 -18.51 -15.00
CA ASN A 253 -2.10 -19.66 -15.88
C ASN A 253 -1.22 -20.72 -15.22
N LEU A 254 -0.13 -20.32 -14.55
CA LEU A 254 0.71 -21.27 -13.82
C LEU A 254 -0.02 -21.99 -12.69
N LEU A 255 -0.89 -21.29 -11.96
CA LEU A 255 -1.70 -21.89 -10.89
C LEU A 255 -2.82 -22.79 -11.42
N MET A 256 -3.42 -22.45 -12.57
CA MET A 256 -4.46 -23.26 -13.20
C MET A 256 -3.89 -24.52 -13.87
N ASP A 257 -2.66 -24.49 -14.35
CA ASP A 257 -1.98 -25.63 -14.96
C ASP A 257 -1.45 -26.63 -13.92
N TYR A 258 -1.29 -26.19 -12.67
CA TYR A 258 -0.84 -27.03 -11.56
C TYR A 258 -1.99 -27.80 -10.92
#